data_954a967dc07f1e5c86e8aa00c7e8df5b
#
_entry.id   954a967dc07f1e5c86e8aa00c7e8df5b
#
_cell.length_a   1.000
_cell.length_b   1.000
_cell.length_c   1.000
_cell.angle_alpha   90.00
_cell.angle_beta   90.00
_cell.angle_gamma   90.00
#
_symmetry.space_group_name_H-M   'P 1'
#
loop_
_entity.id
_entity.type
_entity.pdbx_description
1 polymer ?
#
loop_
_entity_poly.entity_id
_entity_poly.type
_entity_poly.pdbx_seq_one_letter_code
_entity_poly.pdbx_strand_id
1 'polypeptide(L)'
;MRIPNQKSEIKNQLSLPGLIDLQVNGYKGVDFSGADLTEEDFARACRELLGAGTTAFLPTLITSSAEVYKHNLPLIAKALREKEFVGRVLGIHLEGPFISLQDGARGAHSAQWVRKPDVAYLQELIDLAEGTLRLITIAADEDGAQDVSRYASSHGIAVALGHHMANEQDLERLVKVGAKALTHLGNGVPALLHRHQNPVWASLANDDLSATIIADGHHLPPSLLKIILRTKGPGRCIVISDASPLAGVPPGEYWSMGAQVRLQEDGKLFNPATGYMAGSSATILACANHLVSLGLVGLSELGQMFFYNPLRLIGVSPKQVRVEQRILFDPREHRVFQE
;
A
#
# COMPACT_ATOMS: atom_id res chain seq x y z
N MET A 1 -37.29 4.86 35.10
CA MET A 1 -36.40 4.51 34.02
C MET A 1 -35.11 5.30 34.22
N ARG A 2 -34.02 4.65 34.65
CA ARG A 2 -32.68 5.30 34.79
C ARG A 2 -31.99 5.22 33.43
N ILE A 3 -31.65 6.38 32.88
CA ILE A 3 -30.81 6.50 31.69
C ILE A 3 -29.43 5.92 32.05
N PRO A 4 -28.89 4.95 31.32
CA PRO A 4 -27.52 4.45 31.57
C PRO A 4 -26.53 5.58 31.41
N ASN A 5 -25.58 5.66 32.33
CA ASN A 5 -24.57 6.70 32.42
C ASN A 5 -23.52 6.47 31.34
N GLN A 6 -23.56 7.19 30.22
CA GLN A 6 -22.60 7.16 29.10
C GLN A 6 -21.14 7.40 29.54
N LYS A 7 -20.89 7.85 30.76
CA LYS A 7 -19.52 8.09 31.28
C LYS A 7 -18.76 6.85 31.73
N SER A 8 -19.41 5.67 31.81
CA SER A 8 -18.73 4.43 32.25
C SER A 8 -18.11 3.62 31.09
N GLU A 9 -18.45 3.91 29.82
CA GLU A 9 -17.96 3.19 28.65
C GLU A 9 -16.54 3.62 28.19
N ILE A 10 -16.12 4.83 28.56
CA ILE A 10 -14.84 5.42 28.11
C ILE A 10 -13.59 4.78 28.80
N LYS A 11 -13.75 4.02 29.87
CA LYS A 11 -12.63 3.58 30.72
C LYS A 11 -11.74 2.45 30.13
N ASN A 12 -12.07 1.86 29.00
CA ASN A 12 -11.30 0.72 28.44
C ASN A 12 -10.81 0.92 27.00
N GLN A 13 -10.93 2.11 26.45
CA GLN A 13 -10.45 2.39 25.10
C GLN A 13 -8.96 2.76 25.16
N LEU A 14 -8.18 2.13 24.30
CA LEU A 14 -6.73 2.30 24.22
C LEU A 14 -6.39 3.11 22.96
N SER A 15 -5.62 4.16 23.10
CA SER A 15 -5.25 5.02 21.97
C SER A 15 -4.16 4.40 21.12
N LEU A 16 -4.37 4.37 19.81
CA LEU A 16 -3.34 4.10 18.81
C LEU A 16 -2.66 5.42 18.39
N PRO A 17 -1.37 5.38 18.00
CA PRO A 17 -0.68 6.58 17.53
C PRO A 17 -1.19 7.09 16.18
N GLY A 18 -1.89 6.25 15.42
CA GLY A 18 -2.46 6.54 14.12
C GLY A 18 -2.42 5.33 13.19
N LEU A 19 -2.98 5.48 11.99
CA LEU A 19 -2.95 4.49 10.91
C LEU A 19 -2.29 5.11 9.68
N ILE A 20 -1.12 4.58 9.28
CA ILE A 20 -0.35 5.03 8.12
C ILE A 20 -0.54 4.04 6.99
N ASP A 21 -0.89 4.52 5.80
CA ASP A 21 -1.10 3.70 4.60
C ASP A 21 -0.05 4.01 3.54
N LEU A 22 0.80 3.04 3.18
CA LEU A 22 1.88 3.26 2.22
C LEU A 22 1.50 2.97 0.77
N GLN A 23 0.26 2.54 0.51
CA GLN A 23 -0.20 2.23 -0.84
C GLN A 23 -1.69 2.55 -1.00
N VAL A 24 -1.95 3.66 -1.68
CA VAL A 24 -3.29 4.15 -2.02
C VAL A 24 -3.28 4.64 -3.46
N ASN A 25 -3.99 3.95 -4.34
CA ASN A 25 -4.02 4.24 -5.78
C ASN A 25 -5.08 5.29 -6.14
N GLY A 26 -5.99 5.58 -5.24
CA GLY A 26 -7.07 6.54 -5.42
C GLY A 26 -8.14 6.42 -4.35
N TYR A 27 -9.19 7.24 -4.42
CA TYR A 27 -10.31 7.18 -3.49
C TYR A 27 -11.54 7.89 -4.06
N LYS A 28 -12.73 7.33 -3.83
CA LYS A 28 -14.04 7.90 -4.22
C LYS A 28 -14.10 8.40 -5.66
N GLY A 29 -13.66 7.56 -6.58
CA GLY A 29 -13.70 7.84 -8.02
C GLY A 29 -12.50 8.62 -8.56
N VAL A 30 -11.56 9.03 -7.71
CA VAL A 30 -10.33 9.71 -8.15
C VAL A 30 -9.20 8.71 -8.28
N ASP A 31 -8.64 8.59 -9.47
CA ASP A 31 -7.48 7.76 -9.78
C ASP A 31 -6.21 8.63 -9.77
N PHE A 32 -5.27 8.32 -8.88
CA PHE A 32 -4.00 9.07 -8.81
C PHE A 32 -3.09 8.80 -10.02
N SER A 33 -3.37 7.75 -10.79
CA SER A 33 -2.73 7.45 -12.07
C SER A 33 -3.62 7.83 -13.27
N GLY A 34 -4.75 8.50 -13.06
CA GLY A 34 -5.64 8.98 -14.10
C GLY A 34 -4.98 10.09 -14.96
N ALA A 35 -5.18 10.02 -16.28
CA ALA A 35 -4.61 11.01 -17.20
C ALA A 35 -5.25 12.40 -17.06
N ASP A 36 -6.41 12.47 -16.46
CA ASP A 36 -7.24 13.68 -16.23
C ASP A 36 -7.21 14.14 -14.77
N LEU A 37 -6.29 13.66 -13.95
CA LEU A 37 -6.16 14.05 -12.55
C LEU A 37 -5.97 15.56 -12.43
N THR A 38 -6.81 16.21 -11.62
CA THR A 38 -6.70 17.63 -11.30
C THR A 38 -6.22 17.84 -9.86
N GLU A 39 -5.66 19.03 -9.57
CA GLU A 39 -5.28 19.41 -8.20
C GLU A 39 -6.49 19.37 -7.25
N GLU A 40 -7.67 19.80 -7.73
CA GLU A 40 -8.90 19.83 -6.94
C GLU A 40 -9.38 18.40 -6.59
N ASP A 41 -9.41 17.49 -7.58
CA ASP A 41 -9.80 16.10 -7.36
C ASP A 41 -8.83 15.37 -6.43
N PHE A 42 -7.53 15.57 -6.65
CA PHE A 42 -6.51 15.02 -5.75
C PHE A 42 -6.71 15.49 -4.31
N ALA A 43 -6.85 16.81 -4.11
CA ALA A 43 -7.06 17.38 -2.79
C ALA A 43 -8.37 16.89 -2.14
N ARG A 44 -9.45 16.76 -2.92
CA ARG A 44 -10.74 16.19 -2.47
C ARG A 44 -10.56 14.76 -2.01
N ALA A 45 -9.94 13.90 -2.82
CA ALA A 45 -9.70 12.49 -2.47
C ALA A 45 -8.85 12.36 -1.21
N CYS A 46 -7.80 13.19 -1.07
CA CYS A 46 -6.96 13.23 0.13
C CYS A 46 -7.77 13.56 1.39
N ARG A 47 -8.59 14.63 1.36
CA ARG A 47 -9.42 15.03 2.51
C ARG A 47 -10.39 13.93 2.93
N GLU A 48 -11.04 13.31 1.95
CA GLU A 48 -12.02 12.25 2.20
C GLU A 48 -11.37 10.97 2.75
N LEU A 49 -10.21 10.56 2.21
CA LEU A 49 -9.46 9.42 2.73
C LEU A 49 -8.97 9.66 4.17
N LEU A 50 -8.42 10.85 4.42
CA LEU A 50 -8.00 11.25 5.75
C LEU A 50 -9.18 11.31 6.73
N GLY A 51 -10.36 11.73 6.26
CA GLY A 51 -11.61 11.69 7.02
C GLY A 51 -12.14 10.28 7.30
N ALA A 52 -11.70 9.27 6.55
CA ALA A 52 -12.12 7.88 6.69
C ALA A 52 -11.24 7.03 7.64
N GLY A 53 -10.45 7.69 8.52
CA GLY A 53 -9.65 7.03 9.54
C GLY A 53 -8.18 6.79 9.16
N THR A 54 -7.73 7.31 8.02
CA THR A 54 -6.32 7.31 7.64
C THR A 54 -5.63 8.51 8.29
N THR A 55 -4.58 8.29 9.09
CA THR A 55 -3.84 9.38 9.73
C THR A 55 -2.90 10.06 8.75
N ALA A 56 -2.15 9.28 8.00
CA ALA A 56 -1.30 9.75 6.91
C ALA A 56 -1.09 8.63 5.88
N PHE A 57 -0.67 8.99 4.66
CA PHE A 57 -0.52 8.00 3.60
C PHE A 57 0.47 8.42 2.50
N LEU A 58 0.76 7.48 1.59
CA LEU A 58 1.43 7.75 0.31
C LEU A 58 0.43 7.57 -0.83
N PRO A 59 0.10 8.60 -1.62
CA PRO A 59 -0.51 8.41 -2.93
C PRO A 59 0.42 7.56 -3.79
N THR A 60 -0.20 6.57 -4.47
CA THR A 60 0.51 5.60 -5.29
C THR A 60 0.17 5.80 -6.74
N LEU A 61 1.20 5.97 -7.58
CA LEU A 61 1.06 5.91 -9.02
C LEU A 61 1.51 4.52 -9.48
N ILE A 62 0.58 3.82 -10.14
CA ILE A 62 0.87 2.53 -10.75
C ILE A 62 1.59 2.70 -12.10
N THR A 63 2.05 1.60 -12.67
CA THR A 63 2.64 1.57 -14.02
C THR A 63 1.77 2.28 -15.05
N SER A 64 2.27 3.40 -15.58
CA SER A 64 1.52 4.32 -16.44
C SER A 64 2.38 4.85 -17.59
N SER A 65 1.76 5.61 -18.50
CA SER A 65 2.50 6.26 -19.58
C SER A 65 3.42 7.36 -19.06
N ALA A 66 4.42 7.73 -19.86
CA ALA A 66 5.30 8.86 -19.53
C ALA A 66 4.54 10.18 -19.40
N GLU A 67 3.47 10.36 -20.17
CA GLU A 67 2.60 11.54 -20.13
C GLU A 67 1.87 11.65 -18.79
N VAL A 68 1.35 10.52 -18.27
CA VAL A 68 0.71 10.47 -16.95
C VAL A 68 1.72 10.83 -15.87
N TYR A 69 2.91 10.25 -15.88
CA TYR A 69 3.94 10.60 -14.88
C TYR A 69 4.35 12.07 -14.96
N LYS A 70 4.55 12.60 -16.17
CA LYS A 70 4.88 14.04 -16.38
C LYS A 70 3.81 14.98 -15.88
N HIS A 71 2.56 14.59 -15.95
CA HIS A 71 1.44 15.38 -15.47
C HIS A 71 1.22 15.22 -13.96
N ASN A 72 1.11 13.97 -13.48
CA ASN A 72 0.62 13.71 -12.12
C ASN A 72 1.70 13.87 -11.06
N LEU A 73 2.98 13.53 -11.33
CA LEU A 73 4.03 13.63 -10.31
C LEU A 73 4.26 15.06 -9.83
N PRO A 74 4.43 16.07 -10.71
CA PRO A 74 4.57 17.47 -10.26
C PRO A 74 3.30 18.01 -9.58
N LEU A 75 2.11 17.60 -10.08
CA LEU A 75 0.82 17.99 -9.51
C LEU A 75 0.73 17.52 -8.05
N ILE A 76 1.01 16.24 -7.81
CA ILE A 76 0.99 15.67 -6.48
C ILE A 76 2.10 16.27 -5.61
N ALA A 77 3.32 16.40 -6.13
CA ALA A 77 4.44 17.00 -5.39
C ALA A 77 4.14 18.44 -4.93
N LYS A 78 3.43 19.21 -5.75
CA LYS A 78 2.93 20.56 -5.40
C LYS A 78 1.90 20.47 -4.26
N ALA A 79 0.90 19.59 -4.40
CA ALA A 79 -0.16 19.45 -3.39
C ALA A 79 0.38 19.01 -2.02
N LEU A 80 1.43 18.18 -1.96
CA LEU A 80 2.05 17.77 -0.70
C LEU A 80 2.63 18.93 0.12
N ARG A 81 2.91 20.06 -0.51
CA ARG A 81 3.43 21.27 0.16
C ARG A 81 2.34 22.15 0.75
N GLU A 82 1.08 21.88 0.40
CA GLU A 82 -0.05 22.60 0.96
C GLU A 82 -0.17 22.35 2.47
N LYS A 83 -0.41 23.43 3.23
CA LYS A 83 -0.45 23.38 4.70
C LYS A 83 -1.38 22.30 5.26
N GLU A 84 -2.46 22.01 4.56
CA GLU A 84 -3.43 20.98 4.99
C GLU A 84 -2.87 19.55 4.87
N PHE A 85 -1.91 19.29 3.96
CA PHE A 85 -1.36 17.95 3.70
C PHE A 85 0.01 17.71 4.33
N VAL A 86 0.72 18.74 4.75
CA VAL A 86 2.01 18.59 5.43
C VAL A 86 1.85 17.70 6.67
N GLY A 87 2.64 16.62 6.73
CA GLY A 87 2.59 15.62 7.81
C GLY A 87 1.43 14.63 7.72
N ARG A 88 0.62 14.69 6.66
CA ARG A 88 -0.51 13.78 6.41
C ARG A 88 -0.39 13.05 5.07
N VAL A 89 0.15 13.70 4.03
CA VAL A 89 0.59 13.05 2.80
C VAL A 89 2.12 13.05 2.83
N LEU A 90 2.73 11.87 3.08
CA LEU A 90 4.13 11.78 3.50
C LEU A 90 5.14 11.71 2.36
N GLY A 91 4.65 11.67 1.13
CA GLY A 91 5.42 11.54 -0.10
C GLY A 91 4.64 10.74 -1.14
N ILE A 92 5.33 10.24 -2.16
CA ILE A 92 4.77 9.46 -3.26
C ILE A 92 5.32 8.03 -3.21
N HIS A 93 4.48 7.05 -3.56
CA HIS A 93 4.86 5.69 -3.89
C HIS A 93 4.72 5.48 -5.41
N LEU A 94 5.75 4.97 -6.07
CA LEU A 94 5.68 4.47 -7.44
C LEU A 94 5.60 2.95 -7.42
N GLU A 95 4.49 2.38 -7.89
CA GLU A 95 4.35 0.95 -8.09
C GLU A 95 4.66 0.60 -9.55
N GLY A 96 5.87 0.18 -9.79
CA GLY A 96 6.44 0.09 -11.13
C GLY A 96 7.07 1.42 -11.59
N PRO A 97 7.32 1.61 -12.88
CA PRO A 97 6.97 0.76 -14.03
C PRO A 97 7.89 -0.45 -14.24
N PHE A 98 8.88 -0.66 -13.41
CA PHE A 98 9.90 -1.71 -13.50
C PHE A 98 9.41 -3.01 -12.85
N ILE A 99 8.31 -3.57 -13.37
CA ILE A 99 7.68 -4.80 -12.90
C ILE A 99 7.72 -5.88 -13.97
N SER A 100 7.38 -7.11 -13.61
CA SER A 100 7.37 -8.23 -14.56
C SER A 100 6.28 -8.07 -15.60
N LEU A 101 6.59 -8.46 -16.85
CA LEU A 101 5.60 -8.62 -17.93
C LEU A 101 4.82 -9.93 -17.83
N GLN A 102 5.28 -10.88 -16.99
CA GLN A 102 4.65 -12.18 -16.86
C GLN A 102 3.21 -12.04 -16.34
N ASP A 103 2.30 -12.74 -17.00
CA ASP A 103 0.90 -12.74 -16.61
C ASP A 103 0.72 -13.28 -15.17
N GLY A 104 -0.16 -12.66 -14.40
CA GLY A 104 -0.32 -12.93 -12.98
C GLY A 104 0.70 -12.21 -12.09
N ALA A 105 2.00 -12.21 -12.43
CA ALA A 105 2.99 -11.39 -11.73
C ALA A 105 2.74 -9.91 -11.99
N ARG A 106 2.45 -9.53 -13.22
CA ARG A 106 2.06 -8.15 -13.59
C ARG A 106 0.79 -7.68 -12.87
N GLY A 107 -0.08 -8.57 -12.45
CA GLY A 107 -1.35 -8.20 -11.82
C GLY A 107 -2.25 -7.37 -12.74
N ALA A 108 -2.84 -6.30 -12.20
CA ALA A 108 -3.73 -5.39 -12.91
C ALA A 108 -3.00 -4.30 -13.74
N HIS A 109 -1.65 -4.23 -13.67
CA HIS A 109 -0.89 -3.23 -14.40
C HIS A 109 -0.98 -3.45 -15.92
N SER A 110 -1.06 -2.35 -16.69
CA SER A 110 -1.06 -2.40 -18.15
C SER A 110 0.30 -2.85 -18.70
N ALA A 111 0.32 -3.95 -19.47
CA ALA A 111 1.54 -4.46 -20.11
C ALA A 111 2.19 -3.43 -21.04
N GLN A 112 1.40 -2.51 -21.60
CA GLN A 112 1.87 -1.47 -22.53
C GLN A 112 2.88 -0.53 -21.86
N TRP A 113 2.75 -0.29 -20.54
CA TRP A 113 3.54 0.70 -19.82
C TRP A 113 4.63 0.10 -18.94
N VAL A 114 4.70 -1.24 -18.86
CA VAL A 114 5.79 -1.92 -18.17
C VAL A 114 7.11 -1.62 -18.87
N ARG A 115 8.14 -1.30 -18.10
CA ARG A 115 9.48 -0.99 -18.58
C ARG A 115 10.51 -1.90 -17.93
N LYS A 116 11.57 -2.21 -18.65
CA LYS A 116 12.76 -2.78 -18.03
C LYS A 116 13.37 -1.76 -17.06
N PRO A 117 13.96 -2.23 -15.94
CA PRO A 117 14.67 -1.36 -15.02
C PRO A 117 15.73 -0.50 -15.72
N ASP A 118 15.63 0.81 -15.56
CA ASP A 118 16.47 1.82 -16.20
C ASP A 118 16.72 2.97 -15.22
N VAL A 119 17.99 3.19 -14.88
CA VAL A 119 18.41 4.24 -13.94
C VAL A 119 18.16 5.64 -14.49
N ALA A 120 18.34 5.86 -15.80
CA ALA A 120 18.10 7.18 -16.39
C ALA A 120 16.60 7.54 -16.33
N TYR A 121 15.73 6.56 -16.61
CA TYR A 121 14.30 6.78 -16.50
C TYR A 121 13.85 6.95 -15.03
N LEU A 122 14.45 6.23 -14.08
CA LEU A 122 14.19 6.47 -12.65
C LEU A 122 14.59 7.90 -12.26
N GLN A 123 15.72 8.41 -12.74
CA GLN A 123 16.13 9.80 -12.49
C GLN A 123 15.10 10.80 -13.00
N GLU A 124 14.55 10.61 -14.23
CA GLU A 124 13.47 11.45 -14.73
C GLU A 124 12.25 11.46 -13.79
N LEU A 125 11.85 10.28 -13.27
CA LEU A 125 10.73 10.16 -12.34
C LEU A 125 11.01 10.84 -10.99
N ILE A 126 12.25 10.75 -10.48
CA ILE A 126 12.68 11.44 -9.25
C ILE A 126 12.62 12.96 -9.45
N ASP A 127 13.09 13.46 -10.58
CA ASP A 127 13.07 14.89 -10.90
C ASP A 127 11.64 15.40 -10.99
N LEU A 128 10.74 14.68 -11.66
CA LEU A 128 9.31 15.00 -11.76
C LEU A 128 8.61 14.98 -10.38
N ALA A 129 9.02 14.09 -9.49
CA ALA A 129 8.48 14.01 -8.13
C ALA A 129 9.04 15.09 -7.19
N GLU A 130 9.99 15.91 -7.63
CA GLU A 130 10.53 17.07 -6.89
C GLU A 130 10.97 16.75 -5.45
N GLY A 131 11.60 15.59 -5.24
CA GLY A 131 12.08 15.14 -3.92
C GLY A 131 10.99 14.56 -3.00
N THR A 132 9.78 14.35 -3.50
CA THR A 132 8.68 13.76 -2.72
C THR A 132 8.56 12.24 -2.87
N LEU A 133 9.32 11.60 -3.76
CA LEU A 133 9.31 10.15 -3.90
C LEU A 133 9.90 9.48 -2.64
N ARG A 134 9.15 8.58 -2.01
CA ARG A 134 9.53 7.91 -0.76
C ARG A 134 9.64 6.41 -0.89
N LEU A 135 8.89 5.81 -1.81
CA LEU A 135 8.82 4.38 -1.99
C LEU A 135 8.73 4.05 -3.48
N ILE A 136 9.44 3.02 -3.92
CA ILE A 136 9.29 2.44 -5.24
C ILE A 136 9.16 0.92 -5.14
N THR A 137 8.21 0.35 -5.87
CA THR A 137 8.05 -1.10 -6.05
C THR A 137 8.63 -1.51 -7.39
N ILE A 138 9.52 -2.52 -7.37
CA ILE A 138 10.18 -3.07 -8.57
C ILE A 138 10.17 -4.60 -8.55
N ALA A 139 10.25 -5.23 -9.73
CA ALA A 139 10.47 -6.67 -9.86
C ALA A 139 11.94 -7.01 -9.58
N ALA A 140 12.18 -7.98 -8.69
CA ALA A 140 13.53 -8.32 -8.23
C ALA A 140 14.31 -9.20 -9.24
N ASP A 141 13.61 -9.92 -10.09
CA ASP A 141 14.14 -10.85 -11.10
C ASP A 141 14.42 -10.20 -12.46
N GLU A 142 14.06 -8.93 -12.64
CA GLU A 142 14.30 -8.22 -13.90
C GLU A 142 15.76 -7.73 -14.01
N ASP A 143 16.30 -7.82 -15.22
CA ASP A 143 17.65 -7.29 -15.54
C ASP A 143 17.70 -5.78 -15.28
N GLY A 144 18.74 -5.30 -14.58
CA GLY A 144 18.90 -3.89 -14.20
C GLY A 144 18.22 -3.52 -12.86
N ALA A 145 17.41 -4.40 -12.26
CA ALA A 145 16.74 -4.14 -10.98
C ALA A 145 17.72 -3.79 -9.86
N GLN A 146 18.91 -4.41 -9.87
CA GLN A 146 19.96 -4.15 -8.88
C GLN A 146 20.48 -2.72 -8.97
N ASP A 147 20.66 -2.19 -10.17
CA ASP A 147 21.20 -0.83 -10.38
C ASP A 147 20.14 0.23 -10.03
N VAL A 148 18.89 -0.01 -10.43
CA VAL A 148 17.73 0.82 -10.05
C VAL A 148 17.55 0.83 -8.53
N SER A 149 17.63 -0.33 -7.87
CA SER A 149 17.53 -0.42 -6.41
C SER A 149 18.63 0.34 -5.69
N ARG A 150 19.90 0.17 -6.14
CA ARG A 150 21.04 0.91 -5.58
C ARG A 150 20.87 2.41 -5.76
N TYR A 151 20.44 2.83 -6.94
CA TYR A 151 20.23 4.24 -7.26
C TYR A 151 19.11 4.84 -6.40
N ALA A 152 17.94 4.21 -6.33
CA ALA A 152 16.83 4.66 -5.48
C ALA A 152 17.26 4.77 -4.01
N SER A 153 17.92 3.74 -3.47
CA SER A 153 18.41 3.72 -2.08
C SER A 153 19.41 4.83 -1.79
N SER A 154 20.30 5.16 -2.75
CA SER A 154 21.26 6.27 -2.60
C SER A 154 20.61 7.65 -2.56
N HIS A 155 19.38 7.77 -3.07
CA HIS A 155 18.54 8.98 -3.02
C HIS A 155 17.57 8.98 -1.82
N GLY A 156 17.71 8.04 -0.88
CA GLY A 156 16.85 7.94 0.29
C GLY A 156 15.43 7.42 0.01
N ILE A 157 15.22 6.84 -1.17
CA ILE A 157 13.96 6.22 -1.58
C ILE A 157 13.97 4.76 -1.12
N ALA A 158 12.95 4.34 -0.37
CA ALA A 158 12.78 2.96 0.02
C ALA A 158 12.44 2.10 -1.21
N VAL A 159 13.06 0.92 -1.30
CA VAL A 159 12.79 -0.04 -2.37
C VAL A 159 12.01 -1.21 -1.80
N ALA A 160 10.85 -1.48 -2.37
CA ALA A 160 10.05 -2.67 -2.14
C ALA A 160 10.07 -3.57 -3.39
N LEU A 161 9.97 -4.87 -3.18
CA LEU A 161 10.01 -5.88 -4.23
C LEU A 161 8.61 -6.47 -4.39
N GLY A 162 8.06 -6.41 -5.59
CA GLY A 162 6.73 -6.92 -5.89
C GLY A 162 6.52 -7.11 -7.39
N HIS A 163 5.41 -7.73 -7.76
CA HIS A 163 5.10 -8.01 -9.16
C HIS A 163 6.24 -8.74 -9.89
N HIS A 164 6.75 -9.82 -9.26
CA HIS A 164 7.95 -10.55 -9.71
C HIS A 164 7.80 -12.07 -9.56
N MET A 165 8.71 -12.81 -10.19
CA MET A 165 8.86 -14.25 -10.03
C MET A 165 10.19 -14.62 -9.38
N ALA A 166 10.75 -13.71 -8.59
CA ALA A 166 12.06 -13.82 -7.97
C ALA A 166 12.19 -15.05 -7.07
N ASN A 167 13.36 -15.66 -7.10
CA ASN A 167 13.80 -16.70 -6.20
C ASN A 167 14.58 -16.10 -5.00
N GLU A 168 15.08 -16.95 -4.10
CA GLU A 168 15.85 -16.53 -2.92
C GLU A 168 17.10 -15.72 -3.29
N GLN A 169 17.82 -16.11 -4.34
CA GLN A 169 19.06 -15.45 -4.78
C GLN A 169 18.77 -14.06 -5.34
N ASP A 170 17.66 -13.88 -6.06
CA ASP A 170 17.24 -12.58 -6.56
C ASP A 170 16.95 -11.64 -5.39
N LEU A 171 16.18 -12.09 -4.40
CA LEU A 171 15.85 -11.29 -3.22
C LEU A 171 17.10 -10.89 -2.43
N GLU A 172 18.02 -11.85 -2.17
CA GLU A 172 19.29 -11.57 -1.49
C GLU A 172 20.15 -10.55 -2.25
N ARG A 173 20.17 -10.65 -3.59
CA ARG A 173 20.89 -9.71 -4.44
C ARG A 173 20.35 -8.29 -4.27
N LEU A 174 19.01 -8.11 -4.22
CA LEU A 174 18.38 -6.82 -4.05
C LEU A 174 18.52 -6.28 -2.62
N VAL A 175 18.44 -7.13 -1.60
CA VAL A 175 18.72 -6.75 -0.20
C VAL A 175 20.12 -6.13 -0.06
N LYS A 176 21.15 -6.75 -0.66
CA LYS A 176 22.53 -6.25 -0.63
C LYS A 176 22.71 -4.85 -1.21
N VAL A 177 21.78 -4.38 -2.02
CA VAL A 177 21.82 -3.04 -2.63
C VAL A 177 20.71 -2.11 -2.14
N GLY A 178 20.04 -2.48 -1.04
CA GLY A 178 19.19 -1.58 -0.28
C GLY A 178 17.68 -1.83 -0.35
N ALA A 179 17.21 -2.91 -1.00
CA ALA A 179 15.80 -3.30 -0.90
C ALA A 179 15.44 -3.63 0.57
N LYS A 180 14.26 -3.17 1.02
CA LYS A 180 13.86 -3.23 2.43
C LYS A 180 12.51 -3.91 2.66
N ALA A 181 11.69 -4.06 1.64
CA ALA A 181 10.35 -4.58 1.81
C ALA A 181 9.89 -5.43 0.63
N LEU A 182 8.83 -6.18 0.86
CA LEU A 182 8.02 -6.89 -0.12
C LEU A 182 6.70 -6.16 -0.28
N THR A 183 6.26 -5.91 -1.49
CA THR A 183 4.99 -5.26 -1.79
C THR A 183 3.87 -6.29 -1.75
N HIS A 184 2.80 -6.02 -0.99
CA HIS A 184 1.57 -6.83 -0.84
C HIS A 184 1.83 -8.35 -0.94
N LEU A 185 2.72 -8.87 -0.07
CA LEU A 185 3.16 -10.27 -0.05
C LEU A 185 1.98 -11.25 -0.21
N GLY A 186 2.11 -12.16 -1.18
CA GLY A 186 1.06 -13.12 -1.55
C GLY A 186 0.19 -12.67 -2.73
N ASN A 187 0.35 -11.41 -3.19
CA ASN A 187 -0.29 -10.85 -4.38
C ASN A 187 0.74 -10.54 -5.47
N GLY A 188 0.29 -10.19 -6.68
CA GLY A 188 1.20 -9.93 -7.80
C GLY A 188 2.02 -11.16 -8.19
N VAL A 189 1.38 -12.34 -8.18
CA VAL A 189 1.95 -13.62 -8.60
C VAL A 189 0.90 -14.43 -9.39
N PRO A 190 1.32 -15.33 -10.30
CA PRO A 190 0.39 -16.23 -10.99
C PRO A 190 -0.41 -17.11 -10.02
N ALA A 191 -1.67 -17.42 -10.39
CA ALA A 191 -2.51 -18.32 -9.61
C ALA A 191 -1.94 -19.75 -9.52
N LEU A 192 -1.18 -20.18 -10.54
CA LEU A 192 -0.49 -21.47 -10.56
C LEU A 192 1.01 -21.26 -10.41
N LEU A 193 1.56 -21.73 -9.32
CA LEU A 193 2.98 -21.64 -8.97
C LEU A 193 3.59 -23.03 -8.79
N HIS A 194 4.90 -23.13 -9.04
CA HIS A 194 5.64 -24.34 -8.66
C HIS A 194 5.55 -24.53 -7.15
N ARG A 195 5.19 -25.75 -6.69
CA ARG A 195 4.83 -26.01 -5.28
C ARG A 195 5.93 -25.69 -4.26
N HIS A 196 7.19 -25.76 -4.65
CA HIS A 196 8.33 -25.54 -3.75
C HIS A 196 9.18 -24.31 -4.16
N GLN A 197 9.36 -24.09 -5.45
CA GLN A 197 10.17 -22.98 -5.97
C GLN A 197 9.23 -21.88 -6.48
N ASN A 198 8.91 -20.95 -5.61
CA ASN A 198 8.03 -19.83 -5.98
C ASN A 198 8.33 -18.59 -5.13
N PRO A 199 7.95 -17.40 -5.63
CA PRO A 199 8.27 -16.14 -4.97
C PRO A 199 7.65 -15.99 -3.58
N VAL A 200 6.56 -16.68 -3.27
CA VAL A 200 5.90 -16.58 -1.96
C VAL A 200 6.75 -17.22 -0.87
N TRP A 201 7.28 -18.44 -1.13
CA TRP A 201 8.18 -19.12 -0.18
C TRP A 201 9.50 -18.39 -0.02
N ALA A 202 10.12 -17.95 -1.13
CA ALA A 202 11.33 -17.14 -1.10
C ALA A 202 11.15 -15.87 -0.27
N SER A 203 10.03 -15.18 -0.47
CA SER A 203 9.67 -13.95 0.25
C SER A 203 9.41 -14.19 1.74
N LEU A 204 8.70 -15.25 2.09
CA LEU A 204 8.44 -15.61 3.49
C LEU A 204 9.72 -15.96 4.24
N ALA A 205 10.64 -16.69 3.59
CA ALA A 205 11.89 -17.14 4.18
C ALA A 205 12.95 -16.02 4.35
N ASN A 206 12.84 -14.91 3.61
CA ASN A 206 13.81 -13.82 3.70
C ASN A 206 13.56 -12.97 4.95
N ASP A 207 14.50 -12.97 5.91
CA ASP A 207 14.40 -12.25 7.18
C ASP A 207 14.79 -10.77 7.11
N ASP A 208 15.45 -10.32 6.05
CA ASP A 208 15.92 -8.95 5.88
C ASP A 208 14.86 -8.02 5.28
N LEU A 209 13.82 -8.60 4.65
CA LEU A 209 12.73 -7.85 4.03
C LEU A 209 11.49 -7.79 4.96
N SER A 210 11.00 -6.59 5.21
CA SER A 210 9.66 -6.40 5.75
C SER A 210 8.60 -6.79 4.71
N ALA A 211 7.40 -7.17 5.13
CA ALA A 211 6.31 -7.50 4.22
C ALA A 211 5.19 -6.48 4.35
N THR A 212 4.82 -5.80 3.25
CA THR A 212 3.51 -5.14 3.24
C THR A 212 2.45 -6.19 2.92
N ILE A 213 1.28 -6.08 3.53
CA ILE A 213 0.16 -7.02 3.40
C ILE A 213 -1.17 -6.28 3.28
N ILE A 214 -2.03 -6.77 2.40
CA ILE A 214 -3.41 -6.28 2.25
C ILE A 214 -4.30 -7.13 3.16
N ALA A 215 -4.90 -6.50 4.17
CA ALA A 215 -5.72 -7.19 5.16
C ALA A 215 -7.21 -6.81 5.05
N ASP A 216 -7.72 -6.72 3.83
CA ASP A 216 -9.08 -6.29 3.52
C ASP A 216 -10.15 -7.41 3.62
N GLY A 217 -9.71 -8.65 3.87
CA GLY A 217 -10.60 -9.82 3.92
C GLY A 217 -10.84 -10.50 2.58
N HIS A 218 -10.32 -9.96 1.47
CA HIS A 218 -10.52 -10.49 0.11
C HIS A 218 -9.22 -10.94 -0.55
N HIS A 219 -8.13 -10.21 -0.38
CA HIS A 219 -6.83 -10.52 -0.99
C HIS A 219 -6.16 -11.74 -0.36
N LEU A 220 -6.10 -11.78 0.96
CA LEU A 220 -5.41 -12.84 1.70
C LEU A 220 -6.38 -13.59 2.61
N PRO A 221 -6.48 -14.94 2.49
CA PRO A 221 -7.28 -15.71 3.43
C PRO A 221 -6.68 -15.65 4.85
N PRO A 222 -7.49 -15.79 5.91
CA PRO A 222 -7.03 -15.75 7.31
C PRO A 222 -5.86 -16.69 7.61
N SER A 223 -5.81 -17.85 6.96
CA SER A 223 -4.71 -18.81 7.10
C SER A 223 -3.37 -18.26 6.62
N LEU A 224 -3.37 -17.55 5.48
CA LEU A 224 -2.15 -16.96 4.92
C LEU A 224 -1.71 -15.74 5.75
N LEU A 225 -2.63 -14.87 6.17
CA LEU A 225 -2.33 -13.79 7.12
C LEU A 225 -1.66 -14.32 8.39
N LYS A 226 -2.20 -15.41 8.95
CA LYS A 226 -1.63 -16.07 10.13
C LYS A 226 -0.22 -16.62 9.89
N ILE A 227 0.03 -17.21 8.71
CA ILE A 227 1.36 -17.71 8.34
C ILE A 227 2.35 -16.54 8.22
N ILE A 228 1.99 -15.48 7.49
CA ILE A 228 2.84 -14.30 7.32
C ILE A 228 3.19 -13.69 8.68
N LEU A 229 2.21 -13.46 9.54
CA LEU A 229 2.42 -12.89 10.87
C LEU A 229 3.30 -13.78 11.78
N ARG A 230 3.20 -15.11 11.67
CA ARG A 230 4.05 -16.04 12.42
C ARG A 230 5.47 -16.09 11.90
N THR A 231 5.65 -16.02 10.59
CA THR A 231 6.96 -16.14 9.94
C THR A 231 7.73 -14.83 10.01
N LYS A 232 7.10 -13.72 9.62
CA LYS A 232 7.74 -12.38 9.62
C LYS A 232 7.75 -11.74 11.01
N GLY A 233 6.75 -12.04 11.83
CA GLY A 233 6.47 -11.33 13.07
C GLY A 233 5.92 -9.92 12.86
N PRO A 234 5.17 -9.37 13.83
CA PRO A 234 4.56 -8.03 13.71
C PRO A 234 5.59 -6.92 13.44
N GLY A 235 6.81 -7.07 13.93
CA GLY A 235 7.89 -6.07 13.75
C GLY A 235 8.37 -5.92 12.29
N ARG A 236 8.07 -6.89 11.42
CA ARG A 236 8.41 -6.88 9.97
C ARG A 236 7.19 -6.92 9.08
N CYS A 237 5.98 -6.78 9.62
CA CYS A 237 4.76 -6.63 8.85
C CYS A 237 4.31 -5.18 8.82
N ILE A 238 3.80 -4.75 7.68
CA ILE A 238 3.21 -3.43 7.44
C ILE A 238 1.87 -3.66 6.77
N VAL A 239 0.79 -3.15 7.34
CA VAL A 239 -0.51 -3.23 6.66
C VAL A 239 -0.66 -2.05 5.71
N ILE A 240 -1.14 -2.34 4.52
CA ILE A 240 -1.55 -1.38 3.51
C ILE A 240 -2.99 -1.68 3.09
N SER A 241 -3.70 -0.67 2.63
CA SER A 241 -5.03 -0.91 2.06
C SER A 241 -4.98 -1.37 0.61
N ASP A 242 -4.00 -0.87 -0.14
CA ASP A 242 -3.98 -0.95 -1.60
C ASP A 242 -5.30 -0.43 -2.21
N ALA A 243 -5.83 0.64 -1.59
CA ALA A 243 -7.10 1.21 -1.97
C ALA A 243 -7.08 1.67 -3.43
N SER A 244 -8.04 1.18 -4.20
CA SER A 244 -8.25 1.56 -5.59
C SER A 244 -9.03 2.88 -5.69
N PRO A 245 -9.13 3.49 -6.88
CA PRO A 245 -10.03 4.63 -7.11
C PRO A 245 -11.48 4.33 -6.73
N LEU A 246 -11.88 3.06 -6.69
CA LEU A 246 -13.24 2.65 -6.36
C LEU A 246 -13.46 2.38 -4.85
N ALA A 247 -12.45 2.58 -4.02
CA ALA A 247 -12.65 2.56 -2.57
C ALA A 247 -13.58 3.71 -2.17
N GLY A 248 -14.63 3.39 -1.40
CA GLY A 248 -15.62 4.36 -0.94
C GLY A 248 -16.71 4.74 -1.94
N VAL A 249 -16.80 4.08 -3.12
CA VAL A 249 -17.95 4.20 -4.01
C VAL A 249 -18.97 3.08 -3.76
N PRO A 250 -20.23 3.23 -4.21
CA PRO A 250 -21.23 2.17 -4.11
C PRO A 250 -20.84 0.89 -4.88
N PRO A 251 -21.36 -0.28 -4.50
CA PRO A 251 -21.23 -1.49 -5.31
C PRO A 251 -21.78 -1.32 -6.73
N GLY A 252 -21.14 -1.95 -7.71
CA GLY A 252 -21.54 -1.81 -9.11
C GLY A 252 -20.48 -2.30 -10.10
N GLU A 253 -20.75 -2.06 -11.36
CA GLU A 253 -19.82 -2.31 -12.48
C GLU A 253 -19.17 -0.98 -12.90
N TYR A 254 -17.86 -0.98 -13.03
CA TYR A 254 -17.06 0.20 -13.31
C TYR A 254 -16.02 -0.07 -14.38
N TRP A 255 -15.53 0.99 -14.99
CA TRP A 255 -14.29 0.97 -15.75
C TRP A 255 -13.20 1.62 -14.91
N SER A 256 -12.16 0.88 -14.54
CA SER A 256 -11.09 1.36 -13.69
C SER A 256 -9.77 0.67 -14.04
N MET A 257 -8.66 1.39 -13.97
CA MET A 257 -7.32 0.87 -14.25
C MET A 257 -7.22 0.18 -15.63
N GLY A 258 -7.96 0.70 -16.62
CA GLY A 258 -7.95 0.18 -18.00
C GLY A 258 -8.75 -1.10 -18.23
N ALA A 259 -9.61 -1.52 -17.30
CA ALA A 259 -10.40 -2.73 -17.40
C ALA A 259 -11.82 -2.55 -16.83
N GLN A 260 -12.74 -3.43 -17.26
CA GLN A 260 -14.02 -3.56 -16.58
C GLN A 260 -13.84 -4.30 -15.27
N VAL A 261 -14.33 -3.75 -14.18
CA VAL A 261 -14.24 -4.31 -12.83
C VAL A 261 -15.59 -4.30 -12.15
N ARG A 262 -15.77 -5.20 -11.20
CA ARG A 262 -16.97 -5.31 -10.39
C ARG A 262 -16.63 -5.12 -8.91
N LEU A 263 -17.32 -4.17 -8.27
CA LEU A 263 -17.33 -4.01 -6.83
C LEU A 263 -18.60 -4.66 -6.27
N GLN A 264 -18.42 -5.68 -5.43
CA GLN A 264 -19.53 -6.40 -4.78
C GLN A 264 -19.96 -5.69 -3.49
N GLU A 265 -21.14 -6.05 -2.97
CA GLU A 265 -21.67 -5.49 -1.72
C GLU A 265 -20.81 -5.80 -0.49
N ASP A 266 -20.09 -6.92 -0.51
CA ASP A 266 -19.14 -7.30 0.54
C ASP A 266 -17.78 -6.58 0.44
N GLY A 267 -17.58 -5.73 -0.58
CA GLY A 267 -16.35 -4.98 -0.82
C GLY A 267 -15.35 -5.68 -1.74
N LYS A 268 -15.61 -6.88 -2.24
CA LYS A 268 -14.70 -7.54 -3.18
C LYS A 268 -14.66 -6.80 -4.52
N LEU A 269 -13.46 -6.36 -4.93
CA LEU A 269 -13.23 -5.68 -6.20
C LEU A 269 -12.37 -6.55 -7.11
N PHE A 270 -12.88 -6.93 -8.27
CA PHE A 270 -12.19 -7.83 -9.19
C PHE A 270 -12.57 -7.60 -10.65
N ASN A 271 -11.72 -8.06 -11.56
CA ASN A 271 -12.00 -8.12 -13.00
C ASN A 271 -12.78 -9.40 -13.31
N PRO A 272 -14.03 -9.32 -13.79
CA PRO A 272 -14.85 -10.50 -14.07
C PRO A 272 -14.28 -11.41 -15.16
N ALA A 273 -13.50 -10.88 -16.11
CA ALA A 273 -12.92 -11.65 -17.20
C ALA A 273 -11.74 -12.52 -16.77
N THR A 274 -10.94 -12.07 -15.78
CA THR A 274 -9.74 -12.78 -15.32
C THR A 274 -9.91 -13.40 -13.94
N GLY A 275 -10.85 -12.90 -13.14
CA GLY A 275 -11.01 -13.25 -11.73
C GLY A 275 -9.97 -12.59 -10.81
N TYR A 276 -9.01 -11.83 -11.34
CA TYR A 276 -8.00 -11.16 -10.53
C TYR A 276 -8.56 -9.96 -9.77
N MET A 277 -8.04 -9.74 -8.57
CA MET A 277 -8.32 -8.54 -7.79
C MET A 277 -7.79 -7.30 -8.54
N ALA A 278 -8.49 -6.20 -8.43
CA ALA A 278 -8.15 -4.91 -9.08
C ALA A 278 -7.94 -3.82 -8.01
N GLY A 279 -6.99 -4.07 -7.10
CA GLY A 279 -6.84 -3.31 -5.88
C GLY A 279 -7.95 -3.58 -4.87
N SER A 280 -7.97 -2.83 -3.79
CA SER A 280 -8.93 -2.98 -2.69
C SER A 280 -9.98 -1.87 -2.69
N SER A 281 -11.15 -2.15 -2.14
CA SER A 281 -12.16 -1.13 -1.78
C SER A 281 -12.08 -0.71 -0.31
N ALA A 282 -11.20 -1.33 0.47
CA ALA A 282 -11.08 -1.09 1.90
C ALA A 282 -10.20 0.14 2.20
N THR A 283 -10.49 0.82 3.30
CA THR A 283 -9.57 1.78 3.92
C THR A 283 -8.61 1.06 4.86
N ILE A 284 -7.53 1.73 5.25
CA ILE A 284 -6.58 1.19 6.26
C ILE A 284 -7.29 0.90 7.60
N LEU A 285 -8.31 1.66 7.96
CA LEU A 285 -9.14 1.41 9.15
C LEU A 285 -9.96 0.12 9.01
N ALA A 286 -10.49 -0.16 7.83
CA ALA A 286 -11.18 -1.44 7.55
C ALA A 286 -10.21 -2.62 7.65
N CYS A 287 -8.98 -2.49 7.12
CA CYS A 287 -7.93 -3.51 7.25
C CYS A 287 -7.57 -3.77 8.72
N ALA A 288 -7.46 -2.71 9.55
CA ALA A 288 -7.20 -2.84 10.97
C ALA A 288 -8.32 -3.63 11.66
N ASN A 289 -9.58 -3.29 11.37
CA ASN A 289 -10.74 -3.99 11.91
C ASN A 289 -10.78 -5.46 11.50
N HIS A 290 -10.46 -5.78 10.24
CA HIS A 290 -10.43 -7.16 9.79
C HIS A 290 -9.40 -7.98 10.57
N LEU A 291 -8.14 -7.50 10.71
CA LEU A 291 -7.12 -8.20 11.49
C LEU A 291 -7.50 -8.42 12.96
N VAL A 292 -8.11 -7.41 13.57
CA VAL A 292 -8.58 -7.50 14.96
C VAL A 292 -9.69 -8.52 15.10
N SER A 293 -10.66 -8.54 14.16
CA SER A 293 -11.77 -9.50 14.17
C SER A 293 -11.32 -10.96 14.05
N LEU A 294 -10.15 -11.18 13.43
CA LEU A 294 -9.54 -12.51 13.34
C LEU A 294 -8.78 -12.93 14.63
N GLY A 295 -8.65 -12.04 15.61
CA GLY A 295 -7.89 -12.28 16.83
C GLY A 295 -6.39 -12.48 16.59
N LEU A 296 -5.85 -11.94 15.50
CA LEU A 296 -4.45 -12.13 15.11
C LEU A 296 -3.51 -11.08 15.71
N VAL A 297 -4.02 -9.94 16.12
CA VAL A 297 -3.24 -8.79 16.59
C VAL A 297 -3.92 -8.10 17.76
N GLY A 298 -3.09 -7.57 18.69
CA GLY A 298 -3.51 -6.70 19.78
C GLY A 298 -3.01 -5.28 19.58
N LEU A 299 -3.14 -4.45 20.62
CA LEU A 299 -2.78 -3.02 20.57
C LEU A 299 -1.32 -2.78 20.16
N SER A 300 -0.40 -3.55 20.73
CA SER A 300 1.04 -3.41 20.46
C SER A 300 1.36 -3.68 19.00
N GLU A 301 0.83 -4.79 18.47
CA GLU A 301 1.01 -5.20 17.08
C GLU A 301 0.35 -4.19 16.12
N LEU A 302 -0.84 -3.69 16.45
CA LEU A 302 -1.49 -2.62 15.68
C LEU A 302 -0.60 -1.39 15.59
N GLY A 303 -0.06 -0.92 16.72
CA GLY A 303 0.87 0.22 16.73
C GLY A 303 2.11 -0.02 15.87
N GLN A 304 2.69 -1.21 15.93
CA GLN A 304 3.86 -1.58 15.11
C GLN A 304 3.51 -1.61 13.62
N MET A 305 2.49 -2.38 13.23
CA MET A 305 2.18 -2.68 11.83
C MET A 305 1.53 -1.53 11.07
N PHE A 306 0.81 -0.65 11.77
CA PHE A 306 0.07 0.45 11.16
C PHE A 306 0.71 1.82 11.35
N PHE A 307 1.71 1.97 12.23
CA PHE A 307 2.30 3.27 12.49
C PHE A 307 3.84 3.23 12.45
N TYR A 308 4.48 2.46 13.32
CA TYR A 308 5.95 2.54 13.45
C TYR A 308 6.70 1.88 12.29
N ASN A 309 6.26 0.71 11.83
CA ASN A 309 6.92 0.00 10.73
C ASN A 309 6.78 0.75 9.40
N PRO A 310 5.57 1.27 9.00
CA PRO A 310 5.45 2.11 7.81
C PRO A 310 6.41 3.29 7.82
N LEU A 311 6.44 4.05 8.90
CA LEU A 311 7.30 5.23 9.02
C LEU A 311 8.79 4.88 8.97
N ARG A 312 9.19 3.78 9.62
CA ARG A 312 10.56 3.28 9.58
C ARG A 312 10.97 2.89 8.17
N LEU A 313 10.10 2.25 7.40
CA LEU A 313 10.38 1.86 6.02
C LEU A 313 10.71 3.07 5.15
N ILE A 314 9.90 4.11 5.22
CA ILE A 314 10.05 5.31 4.38
C ILE A 314 10.95 6.40 5.00
N GLY A 315 11.59 6.12 6.13
CA GLY A 315 12.53 7.04 6.79
C GLY A 315 11.89 8.31 7.36
N VAL A 316 10.62 8.27 7.72
CA VAL A 316 9.88 9.41 8.30
C VAL A 316 9.82 9.28 9.83
N SER A 317 10.18 10.36 10.54
CA SER A 317 10.06 10.38 11.99
C SER A 317 8.60 10.48 12.43
N PRO A 318 8.16 9.75 13.50
CA PRO A 318 6.83 9.94 14.08
C PRO A 318 6.48 11.39 14.41
N LYS A 319 7.47 12.21 14.74
CA LYS A 319 7.28 13.65 15.02
C LYS A 319 6.89 14.49 13.79
N GLN A 320 7.10 13.98 12.60
CA GLN A 320 6.72 14.64 11.34
C GLN A 320 5.28 14.32 10.93
N VAL A 321 4.65 13.35 11.58
CA VAL A 321 3.25 12.99 11.30
C VAL A 321 2.33 13.92 12.08
N ARG A 322 1.38 14.53 11.36
CA ARG A 322 0.33 15.36 11.97
C ARG A 322 -0.89 14.49 12.23
N VAL A 323 -1.14 14.22 13.51
CA VAL A 323 -2.30 13.44 13.95
C VAL A 323 -3.43 14.41 14.30
N GLU A 324 -4.48 14.44 13.51
CA GLU A 324 -5.65 15.31 13.73
C GLU A 324 -6.82 14.58 14.39
N GLN A 325 -6.86 13.26 14.24
CA GLN A 325 -7.95 12.42 14.70
C GLN A 325 -7.41 11.32 15.62
N ARG A 326 -8.12 11.04 16.67
CA ARG A 326 -7.75 9.95 17.58
C ARG A 326 -8.25 8.63 17.02
N ILE A 327 -7.34 7.67 16.95
CA ILE A 327 -7.67 6.28 16.63
C ILE A 327 -7.67 5.49 17.93
N LEU A 328 -8.79 4.82 18.21
CA LEU A 328 -9.02 4.07 19.44
C LEU A 328 -9.18 2.59 19.14
N PHE A 329 -8.74 1.76 20.05
CA PHE A 329 -8.94 0.32 20.04
C PHE A 329 -9.78 -0.08 21.26
N ASP A 330 -10.90 -0.76 21.01
CA ASP A 330 -11.70 -1.41 22.04
C ASP A 330 -11.40 -2.93 22.06
N PRO A 331 -10.68 -3.43 23.07
CA PRO A 331 -10.34 -4.84 23.14
C PRO A 331 -11.53 -5.76 23.49
N ARG A 332 -12.64 -5.22 23.97
CA ARG A 332 -13.85 -6.01 24.27
C ARG A 332 -14.69 -6.25 23.03
N GLU A 333 -14.83 -5.21 22.20
CA GLU A 333 -15.56 -5.29 20.93
C GLU A 333 -14.67 -5.78 19.80
N HIS A 334 -13.36 -5.97 20.03
CA HIS A 334 -12.38 -6.25 18.98
C HIS A 334 -12.50 -5.28 17.80
N ARG A 335 -12.49 -3.98 18.11
CA ARG A 335 -12.77 -2.93 17.14
C ARG A 335 -11.78 -1.77 17.22
N VAL A 336 -11.37 -1.28 16.06
CA VAL A 336 -10.64 -0.01 15.89
C VAL A 336 -11.60 1.01 15.31
N PHE A 337 -11.60 2.22 15.83
CA PHE A 337 -12.47 3.30 15.37
C PHE A 337 -11.80 4.66 15.53
N GLN A 338 -12.31 5.62 14.78
CA GLN A 338 -11.93 7.01 14.84
C GLN A 338 -12.89 7.75 15.79
N GLU A 339 -12.34 8.59 16.68
CA GLU A 339 -13.08 9.48 17.57
C GLU A 339 -13.16 10.88 16.98
#